data_05a361926674848aed77c78eca719740
#
_entry.id   05a361926674848aed77c78eca719740
#
_cell.length_a   1.000
_cell.length_b   1.000
_cell.length_c   1.000
_cell.angle_alpha   90.00
_cell.angle_beta   90.00
_cell.angle_gamma   90.00
#
_symmetry.space_group_name_H-M   'P 1'
#
loop_
_entity.id
_entity.type
_entity.pdbx_description
1 polymer ?
#
loop_
_entity_poly.entity_id
_entity_poly.type
_entity_poly.pdbx_seq_one_letter_code
_entity_poly.pdbx_strand_id
1 'polypeptide(L)'
;MTFITNLINGVSLGSIYAVIALGYTMVYGIAKMLNFAHGDVIMVGAYIVFALTSYAGVNPYLALVISMAACTLLGMAIERFAYKPLRGASPLAVLITAIGVSYFLQNMALLIFGSQAKSFTSIVNLPALPLAGGKITISAETIVTIIVSLIIMVSLTLFVNKTKPGRAMLAVSEDKGAAQLMGVNVNATISLTFAIGSGLAAVAGVLLCSAYPTLSSQTGAMPGIKAFVAAVLGGIGSIPGAVIGGVLIGVIEILSRSYISSQMADAIVFAVLIIVLLVKPTGILGKKYIEKV
;
A
#
# COMPACT_ATOMS: atom_id res chain seq x y z
N MET A 1 17.90 3.19 25.22
CA MET A 1 16.71 2.32 25.14
C MET A 1 15.65 2.91 24.22
N THR A 2 15.19 4.13 24.43
CA THR A 2 14.14 4.81 23.63
C THR A 2 14.44 4.84 22.12
N PHE A 3 15.69 5.05 21.72
CA PHE A 3 16.08 5.08 20.30
C PHE A 3 15.84 3.73 19.59
N ILE A 4 16.25 2.63 20.23
CA ILE A 4 16.06 1.28 19.64
C ILE A 4 14.57 0.93 19.53
N THR A 5 13.79 1.26 20.53
CA THR A 5 12.33 1.07 20.50
C THR A 5 11.68 1.88 19.38
N ASN A 6 12.06 3.15 19.22
CA ASN A 6 11.57 4.00 18.14
C ASN A 6 11.99 3.49 16.77
N LEU A 7 13.21 2.96 16.64
CA LEU A 7 13.67 2.35 15.38
C LEU A 7 12.84 1.11 15.02
N ILE A 8 12.57 0.24 16.00
CA ILE A 8 11.72 -0.95 15.81
C ILE A 8 10.30 -0.53 15.39
N ASN A 9 9.71 0.44 16.08
CA ASN A 9 8.39 0.97 15.72
C ASN A 9 8.40 1.63 14.34
N GLY A 10 9.48 2.31 13.98
CA GLY A 10 9.68 2.89 12.66
C GLY A 10 9.74 1.83 11.56
N VAL A 11 10.46 0.73 11.79
CA VAL A 11 10.49 -0.41 10.87
C VAL A 11 9.11 -1.06 10.77
N SER A 12 8.37 -1.18 11.87
CA SER A 12 6.98 -1.70 11.86
C SER A 12 6.05 -0.85 11.02
N LEU A 13 5.99 0.45 11.27
CA LEU A 13 5.18 1.39 10.49
C LEU A 13 5.63 1.41 9.02
N GLY A 14 6.94 1.41 8.80
CA GLY A 14 7.53 1.35 7.47
C GLY A 14 7.20 0.06 6.71
N SER A 15 7.05 -1.06 7.41
CA SER A 15 6.61 -2.33 6.83
C SER A 15 5.16 -2.26 6.34
N ILE A 16 4.27 -1.55 7.06
CA ILE A 16 2.90 -1.27 6.59
C ILE A 16 2.95 -0.42 5.31
N TYR A 17 3.72 0.68 5.34
CA TYR A 17 3.90 1.54 4.16
C TYR A 17 4.51 0.77 2.99
N ALA A 18 5.41 -0.17 3.24
CA ALA A 18 5.99 -1.04 2.22
C ALA A 18 4.91 -1.90 1.53
N VAL A 19 4.01 -2.54 2.28
CA VAL A 19 2.92 -3.34 1.69
C VAL A 19 1.99 -2.48 0.84
N ILE A 20 1.65 -1.28 1.30
CA ILE A 20 0.84 -0.32 0.54
C ILE A 20 1.60 0.14 -0.72
N ALA A 21 2.88 0.48 -0.58
CA ALA A 21 3.74 0.95 -1.67
C ALA A 21 3.95 -0.13 -2.74
N LEU A 22 3.94 -1.42 -2.37
CA LEU A 22 3.94 -2.53 -3.33
C LEU A 22 2.72 -2.48 -4.24
N GLY A 23 1.52 -2.21 -3.71
CA GLY A 23 0.31 -2.02 -4.51
C GLY A 23 0.43 -0.86 -5.49
N TYR A 24 0.91 0.31 -5.04
CA TYR A 24 1.19 1.47 -5.91
C TYR A 24 2.23 1.16 -6.99
N THR A 25 3.34 0.55 -6.59
CA THR A 25 4.45 0.21 -7.49
C THR A 25 4.00 -0.77 -8.58
N MET A 26 3.16 -1.75 -8.23
CA MET A 26 2.59 -2.68 -9.20
C MET A 26 1.70 -1.96 -10.21
N VAL A 27 0.73 -1.19 -9.73
CA VAL A 27 -0.23 -0.52 -10.61
C VAL A 27 0.47 0.52 -11.49
N TYR A 28 1.25 1.42 -10.92
CA TYR A 28 1.94 2.45 -11.70
C TYR A 28 3.03 1.85 -12.59
N GLY A 29 3.81 0.90 -12.09
CA GLY A 29 4.86 0.26 -12.86
C GLY A 29 4.36 -0.39 -14.15
N ILE A 30 3.18 -0.99 -14.13
CA ILE A 30 2.62 -1.78 -15.25
C ILE A 30 1.58 -0.97 -16.05
N ALA A 31 0.61 -0.36 -15.38
CA ALA A 31 -0.44 0.40 -16.06
C ALA A 31 -0.01 1.80 -16.47
N LYS A 32 1.04 2.37 -15.83
CA LYS A 32 1.50 3.77 -15.95
C LYS A 32 0.40 4.78 -15.58
N MET A 33 -0.45 4.43 -14.62
CA MET A 33 -1.56 5.25 -14.15
C MET A 33 -1.49 5.39 -12.64
N LEU A 34 -1.63 6.62 -12.13
CA LEU A 34 -1.67 6.89 -10.70
C LEU A 34 -3.04 6.50 -10.14
N ASN A 35 -3.07 5.72 -9.08
CA ASN A 35 -4.30 5.29 -8.41
C ASN A 35 -4.37 5.85 -6.98
N PHE A 36 -4.78 7.10 -6.82
CA PHE A 36 -4.94 7.68 -5.48
C PHE A 36 -6.07 7.05 -4.65
N ALA A 37 -7.05 6.39 -5.30
CA ALA A 37 -8.07 5.62 -4.59
C ALA A 37 -7.53 4.37 -3.88
N HIS A 38 -6.26 3.99 -4.10
CA HIS A 38 -5.64 2.84 -3.45
C HIS A 38 -5.64 2.94 -1.92
N GLY A 39 -5.43 4.16 -1.37
CA GLY A 39 -5.57 4.42 0.05
C GLY A 39 -6.97 4.11 0.60
N ASP A 40 -8.00 4.40 -0.17
CA ASP A 40 -9.38 4.14 0.26
C ASP A 40 -9.77 2.66 0.12
N VAL A 41 -9.11 1.90 -0.77
CA VAL A 41 -9.23 0.44 -0.79
C VAL A 41 -8.68 -0.17 0.50
N ILE A 42 -7.62 0.41 1.09
CA ILE A 42 -7.09 0.03 2.42
C ILE A 42 -8.17 0.20 3.49
N MET A 43 -8.82 1.35 3.50
CA MET A 43 -9.93 1.66 4.40
C MET A 43 -11.09 0.66 4.21
N VAL A 44 -11.52 0.42 2.97
CA VAL A 44 -12.59 -0.54 2.67
C VAL A 44 -12.23 -1.94 3.18
N GLY A 45 -11.00 -2.38 2.97
CA GLY A 45 -10.50 -3.67 3.47
C GLY A 45 -10.63 -3.78 5.00
N ALA A 46 -10.21 -2.74 5.73
CA ALA A 46 -10.34 -2.69 7.18
C ALA A 46 -11.81 -2.67 7.63
N TYR A 47 -12.69 -1.91 6.96
CA TYR A 47 -14.12 -1.90 7.29
C TYR A 47 -14.81 -3.24 7.04
N ILE A 48 -14.43 -3.98 6.00
CA ILE A 48 -14.98 -5.33 5.75
C ILE A 48 -14.60 -6.27 6.89
N VAL A 49 -13.34 -6.28 7.33
CA VAL A 49 -12.91 -7.10 8.47
C VAL A 49 -13.62 -6.65 9.74
N PHE A 50 -13.70 -5.35 10.01
CA PHE A 50 -14.44 -4.81 11.15
C PHE A 50 -15.91 -5.27 11.15
N ALA A 51 -16.59 -5.14 10.02
CA ALA A 51 -18.00 -5.52 9.91
C ALA A 51 -18.20 -7.03 10.14
N LEU A 52 -17.38 -7.87 9.53
CA LEU A 52 -17.47 -9.32 9.68
C LEU A 52 -17.14 -9.80 11.09
N THR A 53 -16.17 -9.19 11.75
CA THR A 53 -15.79 -9.57 13.11
C THR A 53 -16.72 -9.01 14.16
N SER A 54 -17.10 -7.72 14.06
CA SER A 54 -17.88 -7.04 15.10
C SER A 54 -19.39 -7.26 14.99
N TYR A 55 -19.94 -7.40 13.78
CA TYR A 55 -21.39 -7.58 13.59
C TYR A 55 -21.77 -9.03 13.31
N ALA A 56 -20.94 -9.78 12.58
CA ALA A 56 -21.25 -11.16 12.20
C ALA A 56 -20.51 -12.22 13.05
N GLY A 57 -19.60 -11.82 13.94
CA GLY A 57 -18.84 -12.75 14.79
C GLY A 57 -17.94 -13.71 14.02
N VAL A 58 -17.57 -13.38 12.79
CA VAL A 58 -16.73 -14.23 11.93
C VAL A 58 -15.29 -14.25 12.47
N ASN A 59 -14.64 -15.42 12.35
CA ASN A 59 -13.24 -15.55 12.71
C ASN A 59 -12.36 -14.50 11.97
N PRO A 60 -11.51 -13.75 12.68
CA PRO A 60 -10.72 -12.65 12.07
C PRO A 60 -9.86 -13.06 10.86
N TYR A 61 -9.30 -14.27 10.87
CA TYR A 61 -8.51 -14.77 9.73
C TYR A 61 -9.37 -15.04 8.51
N LEU A 62 -10.58 -15.59 8.71
CA LEU A 62 -11.53 -15.79 7.62
C LEU A 62 -12.06 -14.44 7.11
N ALA A 63 -12.33 -13.49 8.01
CA ALA A 63 -12.71 -12.13 7.64
C ALA A 63 -11.63 -11.44 6.80
N LEU A 64 -10.34 -11.65 7.09
CA LEU A 64 -9.23 -11.16 6.27
C LEU A 64 -9.28 -11.75 4.85
N VAL A 65 -9.47 -13.05 4.70
CA VAL A 65 -9.54 -13.70 3.37
C VAL A 65 -10.74 -13.17 2.56
N ILE A 66 -11.89 -13.01 3.20
CA ILE A 66 -13.08 -12.43 2.56
C ILE A 66 -12.80 -10.97 2.15
N SER A 67 -12.17 -10.19 3.01
CA SER A 67 -11.79 -8.81 2.72
C SER A 67 -10.81 -8.73 1.55
N MET A 68 -9.81 -9.60 1.49
CA MET A 68 -8.89 -9.68 0.34
C MET A 68 -9.65 -9.97 -0.97
N ALA A 69 -10.57 -10.94 -0.96
CA ALA A 69 -11.39 -11.26 -2.12
C ALA A 69 -12.28 -10.08 -2.54
N ALA A 70 -12.96 -9.45 -1.59
CA ALA A 70 -13.82 -8.29 -1.84
C ALA A 70 -13.04 -7.08 -2.37
N CYS A 71 -11.87 -6.77 -1.78
CA CYS A 71 -11.02 -5.68 -2.27
C CYS A 71 -10.42 -6.01 -3.65
N THR A 72 -10.10 -7.27 -3.93
CA THR A 72 -9.68 -7.71 -5.26
C THR A 72 -10.75 -7.44 -6.31
N LEU A 73 -12.00 -7.79 -6.02
CA LEU A 73 -13.15 -7.52 -6.90
C LEU A 73 -13.39 -6.01 -7.04
N LEU A 74 -13.31 -5.26 -5.93
CA LEU A 74 -13.42 -3.80 -5.95
C LEU A 74 -12.33 -3.16 -6.83
N GLY A 75 -11.08 -3.61 -6.72
CA GLY A 75 -9.98 -3.12 -7.54
C GLY A 75 -10.17 -3.39 -9.02
N MET A 76 -10.67 -4.57 -9.39
CA MET A 76 -11.04 -4.89 -10.78
C MET A 76 -12.22 -4.03 -11.26
N ALA A 77 -13.20 -3.75 -10.40
CA ALA A 77 -14.33 -2.87 -10.72
C ALA A 77 -13.85 -1.43 -10.94
N ILE A 78 -13.02 -0.90 -10.06
CA ILE A 78 -12.41 0.43 -10.21
C ILE A 78 -11.60 0.51 -11.51
N GLU A 79 -10.78 -0.49 -11.82
CA GLU A 79 -10.05 -0.54 -13.08
C GLU A 79 -11.01 -0.52 -14.27
N ARG A 80 -12.01 -1.38 -14.28
CA ARG A 80 -12.91 -1.55 -15.41
C ARG A 80 -13.78 -0.32 -15.70
N PHE A 81 -14.31 0.30 -14.65
CA PHE A 81 -15.28 1.39 -14.79
C PHE A 81 -14.63 2.78 -14.77
N ALA A 82 -13.57 2.98 -13.99
CA ALA A 82 -12.94 4.29 -13.84
C ALA A 82 -11.67 4.46 -14.68
N TYR A 83 -10.77 3.45 -14.71
CA TYR A 83 -9.45 3.61 -15.34
C TYR A 83 -9.39 3.11 -16.79
N LYS A 84 -10.05 2.01 -17.11
CA LYS A 84 -10.01 1.44 -18.45
C LYS A 84 -10.50 2.40 -19.55
N PRO A 85 -11.61 3.17 -19.35
CA PRO A 85 -12.05 4.16 -20.33
C PRO A 85 -11.05 5.30 -20.54
N LEU A 86 -10.20 5.58 -19.56
CA LEU A 86 -9.26 6.70 -19.58
C LEU A 86 -7.83 6.33 -20.01
N ARG A 87 -7.59 5.12 -20.52
CA ARG A 87 -6.24 4.67 -20.90
C ARG A 87 -5.61 5.47 -22.04
N GLY A 88 -6.41 6.16 -22.85
CA GLY A 88 -5.95 7.08 -23.89
C GLY A 88 -6.13 8.56 -23.54
N ALA A 89 -6.62 8.88 -22.34
CA ALA A 89 -6.87 10.24 -21.90
C ALA A 89 -5.61 10.91 -21.34
N SER A 90 -5.69 12.22 -21.11
CA SER A 90 -4.59 12.96 -20.48
C SER A 90 -4.31 12.47 -19.05
N PRO A 91 -3.06 12.53 -18.56
CA PRO A 91 -2.72 12.17 -17.18
C PRO A 91 -3.56 12.93 -16.14
N LEU A 92 -3.96 14.16 -16.45
CA LEU A 92 -4.81 14.98 -15.58
C LEU A 92 -6.21 14.38 -15.43
N ALA A 93 -6.82 13.88 -16.51
CA ALA A 93 -8.13 13.23 -16.46
C ALA A 93 -8.10 11.98 -15.59
N VAL A 94 -7.03 11.17 -15.69
CA VAL A 94 -6.82 10.00 -14.84
C VAL A 94 -6.68 10.39 -13.37
N LEU A 95 -5.92 11.46 -13.08
CA LEU A 95 -5.72 11.96 -11.74
C LEU A 95 -7.04 12.44 -11.10
N ILE A 96 -7.81 13.25 -11.82
CA ILE A 96 -9.11 13.75 -11.33
C ILE A 96 -10.07 12.59 -11.07
N THR A 97 -10.10 11.60 -11.96
CA THR A 97 -10.94 10.41 -11.77
C THR A 97 -10.50 9.61 -10.55
N ALA A 98 -9.20 9.45 -10.33
CA ALA A 98 -8.67 8.78 -9.13
C ALA A 98 -9.13 9.47 -7.83
N ILE A 99 -9.08 10.81 -7.80
CA ILE A 99 -9.57 11.62 -6.67
C ILE A 99 -11.09 11.45 -6.53
N GLY A 100 -11.84 11.46 -7.64
CA GLY A 100 -13.28 11.24 -7.61
C GLY A 100 -13.68 9.88 -7.04
N VAL A 101 -12.98 8.79 -7.43
CA VAL A 101 -13.19 7.46 -6.87
C VAL A 101 -12.83 7.44 -5.38
N SER A 102 -11.74 8.09 -4.99
CA SER A 102 -11.33 8.23 -3.58
C SER A 102 -12.45 8.84 -2.74
N TYR A 103 -12.92 10.01 -3.10
CA TYR A 103 -14.03 10.67 -2.39
C TYR A 103 -15.33 9.86 -2.42
N PHE A 104 -15.62 9.17 -3.52
CA PHE A 104 -16.78 8.29 -3.60
C PHE A 104 -16.70 7.19 -2.55
N LEU A 105 -15.56 6.48 -2.42
CA LEU A 105 -15.37 5.42 -1.43
C LEU A 105 -15.42 5.95 0.01
N GLN A 106 -14.81 7.12 0.29
CA GLN A 106 -14.85 7.75 1.61
C GLN A 106 -16.28 8.12 2.01
N ASN A 107 -17.06 8.73 1.11
CA ASN A 107 -18.44 9.10 1.39
C ASN A 107 -19.36 7.89 1.50
N MET A 108 -19.15 6.83 0.70
CA MET A 108 -19.87 5.57 0.87
C MET A 108 -19.59 4.93 2.24
N ALA A 109 -18.32 4.92 2.69
CA ALA A 109 -17.98 4.44 4.02
C ALA A 109 -18.65 5.29 5.12
N LEU A 110 -18.67 6.62 4.94
CA LEU A 110 -19.33 7.54 5.86
C LEU A 110 -20.85 7.28 5.96
N LEU A 111 -21.52 7.04 4.84
CA LEU A 111 -22.96 6.74 4.80
C LEU A 111 -23.27 5.39 5.45
N ILE A 112 -22.43 4.37 5.24
CA ILE A 112 -22.69 3.01 5.73
C ILE A 112 -22.34 2.88 7.23
N PHE A 113 -21.18 3.41 7.64
CA PHE A 113 -20.63 3.21 8.98
C PHE A 113 -20.75 4.43 9.91
N GLY A 114 -21.16 5.59 9.36
CA GLY A 114 -21.27 6.85 10.10
C GLY A 114 -19.94 7.60 10.23
N SER A 115 -20.01 8.81 10.81
CA SER A 115 -18.86 9.71 10.95
C SER A 115 -17.95 9.39 12.14
N GLN A 116 -18.43 8.59 13.08
CA GLN A 116 -17.66 8.29 14.29
C GLN A 116 -16.60 7.20 14.01
N ALA A 117 -15.40 7.43 14.51
CA ALA A 117 -14.33 6.44 14.45
C ALA A 117 -14.76 5.16 15.22
N LYS A 118 -14.48 4.01 14.62
CA LYS A 118 -14.74 2.70 15.20
C LYS A 118 -13.46 2.16 15.84
N SER A 119 -13.60 1.46 16.97
CA SER A 119 -12.48 0.73 17.57
C SER A 119 -12.28 -0.59 16.82
N PHE A 120 -11.09 -0.78 16.26
CA PHE A 120 -10.72 -1.99 15.56
C PHE A 120 -10.04 -2.96 16.54
N THR A 121 -10.53 -4.19 16.62
CA THR A 121 -9.89 -5.24 17.43
C THR A 121 -8.76 -5.87 16.62
N SER A 122 -7.54 -5.85 17.17
CA SER A 122 -6.38 -6.49 16.53
C SER A 122 -6.68 -7.97 16.27
N ILE A 123 -6.31 -8.43 15.07
CA ILE A 123 -6.39 -9.86 14.74
C ILE A 123 -5.21 -10.65 15.31
N VAL A 124 -4.19 -9.95 15.82
CA VAL A 124 -2.96 -10.54 16.37
C VAL A 124 -3.12 -10.63 17.89
N ASN A 125 -3.54 -11.79 18.38
CA ASN A 125 -3.72 -12.07 19.81
C ASN A 125 -2.52 -12.84 20.37
N LEU A 126 -1.31 -12.30 20.22
CA LEU A 126 -0.09 -12.87 20.77
C LEU A 126 0.49 -11.97 21.86
N PRO A 127 1.14 -12.54 22.88
CA PRO A 127 1.78 -11.73 23.92
C PRO A 127 2.96 -10.94 23.34
N ALA A 128 3.20 -9.76 23.88
CA ALA A 128 4.38 -8.97 23.55
C ALA A 128 5.66 -9.72 24.00
N LEU A 129 6.70 -9.66 23.18
CA LEU A 129 7.98 -10.31 23.45
C LEU A 129 8.89 -9.34 24.24
N PRO A 130 9.25 -9.70 25.49
CA PRO A 130 10.23 -8.94 26.25
C PRO A 130 11.65 -9.26 25.75
N LEU A 131 12.38 -8.25 25.30
CA LEU A 131 13.80 -8.33 24.95
C LEU A 131 14.67 -7.67 26.02
N ALA A 132 15.96 -8.04 26.04
CA ALA A 132 16.98 -7.47 26.92
C ALA A 132 16.56 -7.45 28.41
N GLY A 133 16.03 -8.57 28.92
CA GLY A 133 15.63 -8.69 30.32
C GLY A 133 14.43 -7.84 30.69
N GLY A 134 13.48 -7.62 29.77
CA GLY A 134 12.25 -6.86 30.01
C GLY A 134 12.39 -5.34 29.82
N LYS A 135 13.57 -4.86 29.41
CA LYS A 135 13.82 -3.42 29.18
C LYS A 135 13.25 -2.90 27.87
N ILE A 136 13.00 -3.78 26.90
CA ILE A 136 12.37 -3.47 25.60
C ILE A 136 11.26 -4.49 25.41
N THR A 137 10.05 -4.03 25.18
CA THR A 137 8.91 -4.88 24.81
C THR A 137 8.56 -4.60 23.35
N ILE A 138 8.55 -5.65 22.51
CA ILE A 138 8.11 -5.55 21.11
C ILE A 138 6.70 -6.13 21.05
N SER A 139 5.77 -5.36 20.54
CA SER A 139 4.40 -5.85 20.35
C SER A 139 4.36 -6.97 19.30
N ALA A 140 3.45 -7.90 19.47
CA ALA A 140 3.29 -9.01 18.54
C ALA A 140 2.86 -8.50 17.15
N GLU A 141 2.06 -7.43 17.10
CA GLU A 141 1.66 -6.77 15.86
C GLU A 141 2.87 -6.29 15.05
N THR A 142 3.87 -5.73 15.71
CA THR A 142 5.13 -5.30 15.08
C THR A 142 5.84 -6.46 14.38
N ILE A 143 5.98 -7.58 15.07
CA ILE A 143 6.67 -8.77 14.54
C ILE A 143 5.90 -9.37 13.36
N VAL A 144 4.59 -9.55 13.55
CA VAL A 144 3.71 -10.07 12.49
C VAL A 144 3.74 -9.17 11.27
N THR A 145 3.65 -7.85 11.45
CA THR A 145 3.69 -6.87 10.36
C THR A 145 4.98 -6.98 9.55
N ILE A 146 6.14 -7.05 10.20
CA ILE A 146 7.43 -7.17 9.53
C ILE A 146 7.52 -8.51 8.77
N ILE A 147 7.15 -9.61 9.40
CA ILE A 147 7.18 -10.94 8.77
C ILE A 147 6.25 -11.01 7.57
N VAL A 148 5.00 -10.56 7.72
CA VAL A 148 4.00 -10.55 6.63
C VAL A 148 4.47 -9.67 5.47
N SER A 149 5.02 -8.49 5.75
CA SER A 149 5.59 -7.61 4.73
C SER A 149 6.71 -8.26 3.94
N LEU A 150 7.63 -8.95 4.62
CA LEU A 150 8.72 -9.70 3.97
C LEU A 150 8.20 -10.86 3.13
N ILE A 151 7.24 -11.62 3.64
CA ILE A 151 6.61 -12.72 2.88
C ILE A 151 5.93 -12.19 1.62
N ILE A 152 5.18 -11.10 1.72
CA ILE A 152 4.52 -10.45 0.58
C ILE A 152 5.56 -9.99 -0.43
N MET A 153 6.63 -9.32 0.00
CA MET A 153 7.70 -8.85 -0.90
C MET A 153 8.33 -10.02 -1.67
N VAL A 154 8.71 -11.08 -0.96
CA VAL A 154 9.34 -12.26 -1.59
C VAL A 154 8.36 -12.95 -2.53
N SER A 155 7.13 -13.19 -2.09
CA SER A 155 6.09 -13.85 -2.89
C SER A 155 5.79 -13.06 -4.15
N LEU A 156 5.65 -11.73 -4.04
CA LEU A 156 5.36 -10.85 -5.17
C LEU A 156 6.54 -10.79 -6.15
N THR A 157 7.78 -10.74 -5.64
CA THR A 157 8.99 -10.78 -6.45
C THR A 157 9.10 -12.09 -7.23
N LEU A 158 8.83 -13.22 -6.56
CA LEU A 158 8.83 -14.53 -7.21
C LEU A 158 7.69 -14.64 -8.22
N PHE A 159 6.49 -14.16 -7.88
CA PHE A 159 5.35 -14.15 -8.78
C PHE A 159 5.67 -13.38 -10.08
N VAL A 160 6.17 -12.15 -9.94
CA VAL A 160 6.46 -11.28 -11.11
C VAL A 160 7.57 -11.88 -11.97
N ASN A 161 8.64 -12.41 -11.38
CA ASN A 161 9.79 -12.89 -12.14
C ASN A 161 9.66 -14.33 -12.64
N LYS A 162 8.92 -15.20 -11.95
CA LYS A 162 8.91 -16.65 -12.21
C LYS A 162 7.63 -17.16 -12.89
N THR A 163 6.50 -16.42 -12.77
CA THR A 163 5.21 -16.89 -13.34
C THR A 163 4.95 -16.32 -14.73
N LYS A 164 4.10 -17.02 -15.51
CA LYS A 164 3.65 -16.51 -16.82
C LYS A 164 2.91 -15.16 -16.72
N PRO A 165 1.93 -14.97 -15.80
CA PRO A 165 1.27 -13.69 -15.64
C PRO A 165 2.24 -12.57 -15.20
N GLY A 166 3.19 -12.88 -14.31
CA GLY A 166 4.19 -11.91 -13.86
C GLY A 166 5.10 -11.45 -15.01
N ARG A 167 5.57 -12.37 -15.85
CA ARG A 167 6.35 -12.02 -17.04
C ARG A 167 5.54 -11.21 -18.05
N ALA A 168 4.23 -11.50 -18.20
CA ALA A 168 3.33 -10.68 -19.00
C ALA A 168 3.23 -9.25 -18.45
N MET A 169 3.18 -9.09 -17.11
CA MET A 169 3.22 -7.78 -16.45
C MET A 169 4.50 -7.02 -16.78
N LEU A 170 5.66 -7.68 -16.72
CA LEU A 170 6.95 -7.07 -17.08
C LEU A 170 6.97 -6.64 -18.55
N ALA A 171 6.51 -7.48 -19.47
CA ALA A 171 6.42 -7.14 -20.89
C ALA A 171 5.52 -5.92 -21.13
N VAL A 172 4.34 -5.87 -20.51
CA VAL A 172 3.41 -4.72 -20.62
C VAL A 172 4.00 -3.45 -20.00
N SER A 173 4.84 -3.56 -18.96
CA SER A 173 5.49 -2.42 -18.32
C SER A 173 6.55 -1.76 -19.20
N GLU A 174 7.22 -2.53 -20.05
CA GLU A 174 8.25 -2.05 -20.98
C GLU A 174 7.63 -1.46 -22.25
N ASP A 175 6.72 -2.20 -22.92
CA ASP A 175 6.02 -1.73 -24.11
C ASP A 175 4.68 -2.47 -24.27
N LYS A 176 3.57 -1.72 -24.20
CA LYS A 176 2.21 -2.26 -24.34
C LYS A 176 1.94 -2.76 -25.75
N GLY A 177 2.44 -2.05 -26.76
CA GLY A 177 2.24 -2.41 -28.18
C GLY A 177 3.01 -3.67 -28.56
N ALA A 178 4.30 -3.71 -28.23
CA ALA A 178 5.13 -4.89 -28.47
C ALA A 178 4.61 -6.12 -27.71
N ALA A 179 4.19 -5.97 -26.45
CA ALA A 179 3.58 -7.05 -25.67
C ALA A 179 2.31 -7.60 -26.34
N GLN A 180 1.46 -6.72 -26.89
CA GLN A 180 0.25 -7.13 -27.61
C GLN A 180 0.57 -7.89 -28.89
N LEU A 181 1.57 -7.46 -29.67
CA LEU A 181 2.03 -8.17 -30.86
C LEU A 181 2.58 -9.56 -30.54
N MET A 182 3.17 -9.74 -29.35
CA MET A 182 3.64 -11.04 -28.86
C MET A 182 2.51 -11.90 -28.23
N GLY A 183 1.25 -11.50 -28.39
CA GLY A 183 0.08 -12.26 -27.91
C GLY A 183 -0.28 -12.05 -26.44
N VAL A 184 0.32 -11.08 -25.74
CA VAL A 184 -0.03 -10.75 -24.36
C VAL A 184 -1.34 -9.97 -24.33
N ASN A 185 -2.32 -10.43 -23.55
CA ASN A 185 -3.55 -9.68 -23.30
C ASN A 185 -3.30 -8.54 -22.32
N VAL A 186 -3.00 -7.35 -22.84
CA VAL A 186 -2.69 -6.15 -22.05
C VAL A 186 -3.83 -5.78 -21.09
N ASN A 187 -5.09 -5.93 -21.52
CA ASN A 187 -6.24 -5.61 -20.67
C ASN A 187 -6.32 -6.52 -19.46
N ALA A 188 -6.23 -7.83 -19.66
CA ALA A 188 -6.26 -8.81 -18.58
C ALA A 188 -5.06 -8.62 -17.62
N THR A 189 -3.89 -8.30 -18.17
CA THR A 189 -2.68 -8.06 -17.38
C THR A 189 -2.83 -6.84 -16.46
N ILE A 190 -3.39 -5.73 -16.95
CA ILE A 190 -3.63 -4.54 -16.15
C ILE A 190 -4.70 -4.82 -15.09
N SER A 191 -5.82 -5.47 -15.44
CA SER A 191 -6.85 -5.84 -14.48
C SER A 191 -6.32 -6.75 -13.37
N LEU A 192 -5.46 -7.72 -13.70
CA LEU A 192 -4.80 -8.59 -12.71
C LEU A 192 -3.87 -7.78 -11.79
N THR A 193 -3.22 -6.75 -12.31
CA THR A 193 -2.36 -5.87 -11.51
C THR A 193 -3.18 -5.10 -10.45
N PHE A 194 -4.32 -4.53 -10.87
CA PHE A 194 -5.25 -3.88 -9.94
C PHE A 194 -5.82 -4.87 -8.91
N ALA A 195 -6.15 -6.09 -9.34
CA ALA A 195 -6.63 -7.16 -8.48
C ALA A 195 -5.63 -7.48 -7.36
N ILE A 196 -4.37 -7.73 -7.71
CA ILE A 196 -3.30 -8.03 -6.74
C ILE A 196 -3.05 -6.83 -5.82
N GLY A 197 -2.90 -5.63 -6.38
CA GLY A 197 -2.67 -4.42 -5.60
C GLY A 197 -3.78 -4.18 -4.57
N SER A 198 -5.04 -4.34 -4.97
CA SER A 198 -6.19 -4.15 -4.07
C SER A 198 -6.32 -5.26 -3.03
N GLY A 199 -5.97 -6.50 -3.36
CA GLY A 199 -5.87 -7.58 -2.37
C GLY A 199 -4.80 -7.30 -1.31
N LEU A 200 -3.65 -6.76 -1.70
CA LEU A 200 -2.61 -6.32 -0.77
C LEU A 200 -3.04 -5.12 0.08
N ALA A 201 -3.85 -4.21 -0.49
CA ALA A 201 -4.42 -3.09 0.26
C ALA A 201 -5.29 -3.56 1.43
N ALA A 202 -6.08 -4.64 1.26
CA ALA A 202 -6.85 -5.22 2.35
C ALA A 202 -5.96 -5.72 3.49
N VAL A 203 -4.86 -6.41 3.17
CA VAL A 203 -3.89 -6.87 4.18
C VAL A 203 -3.26 -5.67 4.89
N ALA A 204 -2.82 -4.66 4.14
CA ALA A 204 -2.23 -3.46 4.71
C ALA A 204 -3.20 -2.70 5.64
N GLY A 205 -4.50 -2.63 5.27
CA GLY A 205 -5.55 -2.02 6.09
C GLY A 205 -5.72 -2.70 7.44
N VAL A 206 -5.71 -4.03 7.44
CA VAL A 206 -5.82 -4.82 8.66
C VAL A 206 -4.58 -4.68 9.53
N LEU A 207 -3.37 -4.72 8.95
CA LEU A 207 -2.12 -4.49 9.69
C LEU A 207 -2.06 -3.08 10.28
N LEU A 208 -2.48 -2.07 9.51
CA LEU A 208 -2.56 -0.68 9.96
C LEU A 208 -3.51 -0.52 11.15
N CYS A 209 -4.75 -1.05 11.03
CA CYS A 209 -5.73 -0.95 12.10
C CYS A 209 -5.43 -1.85 13.29
N SER A 210 -4.66 -2.93 13.12
CA SER A 210 -4.15 -3.73 14.25
C SER A 210 -3.09 -2.97 15.04
N ALA A 211 -2.22 -2.22 14.37
CA ALA A 211 -1.20 -1.39 15.01
C ALA A 211 -1.79 -0.08 15.59
N TYR A 212 -2.78 0.49 14.92
CA TYR A 212 -3.47 1.73 15.30
C TYR A 212 -4.98 1.47 15.32
N PRO A 213 -5.56 1.12 16.48
CA PRO A 213 -6.91 0.56 16.59
C PRO A 213 -8.03 1.61 16.38
N THR A 214 -7.86 2.47 15.39
CA THR A 214 -8.83 3.52 15.04
C THR A 214 -9.17 3.42 13.56
N LEU A 215 -10.45 3.17 13.26
CA LEU A 215 -10.96 3.05 11.90
C LEU A 215 -11.99 4.14 11.63
N SER A 216 -11.73 4.94 10.60
CA SER A 216 -12.60 6.02 10.12
C SER A 216 -12.66 6.01 8.60
N SER A 217 -13.57 6.78 8.01
CA SER A 217 -13.67 6.95 6.55
C SER A 217 -12.41 7.54 5.89
N GLN A 218 -11.50 8.09 6.68
CA GLN A 218 -10.25 8.68 6.19
C GLN A 218 -8.99 7.88 6.58
N THR A 219 -9.15 6.72 7.21
CA THR A 219 -8.02 5.91 7.74
C THR A 219 -6.98 5.57 6.67
N GLY A 220 -7.38 5.39 5.43
CA GLY A 220 -6.46 5.06 4.33
C GLY A 220 -5.84 6.26 3.62
N ALA A 221 -6.37 7.47 3.79
CA ALA A 221 -5.97 8.64 2.99
C ALA A 221 -4.50 9.02 3.21
N MET A 222 -4.11 9.37 4.45
CA MET A 222 -2.72 9.77 4.75
C MET A 222 -1.71 8.62 4.62
N PRO A 223 -1.97 7.41 5.13
CA PRO A 223 -1.08 6.27 4.87
C PRO A 223 -0.93 5.96 3.37
N GLY A 224 -2.00 6.11 2.59
CA GLY A 224 -1.96 5.95 1.14
C GLY A 224 -1.00 6.94 0.48
N ILE A 225 -1.11 8.25 0.79
CA ILE A 225 -0.21 9.27 0.25
C ILE A 225 1.24 9.01 0.67
N LYS A 226 1.51 8.69 1.94
CA LYS A 226 2.86 8.40 2.44
C LYS A 226 3.45 7.15 1.79
N ALA A 227 2.65 6.13 1.54
CA ALA A 227 3.11 4.94 0.84
C ALA A 227 3.37 5.22 -0.66
N PHE A 228 2.62 6.12 -1.29
CA PHE A 228 2.97 6.63 -2.61
C PHE A 228 4.32 7.35 -2.59
N VAL A 229 4.56 8.23 -1.60
CA VAL A 229 5.87 8.85 -1.36
C VAL A 229 6.97 7.80 -1.21
N ALA A 230 6.72 6.74 -0.45
CA ALA A 230 7.64 5.62 -0.26
C ALA A 230 7.93 4.88 -1.58
N ALA A 231 6.92 4.65 -2.41
CA ALA A 231 7.09 4.02 -3.72
C ALA A 231 7.94 4.90 -4.66
N VAL A 232 7.71 6.22 -4.66
CA VAL A 232 8.49 7.19 -5.44
C VAL A 232 9.93 7.25 -4.95
N LEU A 233 10.13 7.37 -3.63
CA LEU A 233 11.45 7.40 -3.01
C LEU A 233 12.24 6.12 -3.29
N GLY A 234 11.58 4.97 -3.21
CA GLY A 234 12.18 3.67 -3.51
C GLY A 234 12.52 3.48 -4.99
N GLY A 235 11.81 4.17 -5.88
CA GLY A 235 11.86 4.02 -7.34
C GLY A 235 10.66 3.24 -7.86
N ILE A 236 9.69 3.95 -8.43
CA ILE A 236 8.42 3.36 -8.90
C ILE A 236 8.69 2.27 -9.95
N GLY A 237 8.04 1.12 -9.80
CA GLY A 237 8.24 -0.06 -10.65
C GLY A 237 9.25 -1.06 -10.08
N SER A 238 9.97 -0.71 -9.02
CA SER A 238 10.91 -1.61 -8.32
C SER A 238 10.26 -2.16 -7.04
N ILE A 239 9.96 -3.46 -6.99
CA ILE A 239 9.39 -4.11 -5.80
C ILE A 239 10.33 -3.96 -4.59
N PRO A 240 11.64 -4.28 -4.68
CA PRO A 240 12.56 -4.04 -3.56
C PRO A 240 12.67 -2.56 -3.19
N GLY A 241 12.62 -1.68 -4.20
CA GLY A 241 12.64 -0.23 -3.99
C GLY A 241 11.48 0.25 -3.13
N ALA A 242 10.25 -0.18 -3.44
CA ALA A 242 9.07 0.18 -2.67
C ALA A 242 9.17 -0.24 -1.20
N VAL A 243 9.76 -1.41 -0.92
CA VAL A 243 9.95 -1.89 0.46
C VAL A 243 10.99 -1.06 1.19
N ILE A 244 12.13 -0.78 0.57
CA ILE A 244 13.17 0.07 1.16
C ILE A 244 12.62 1.48 1.42
N GLY A 245 11.92 2.05 0.43
CA GLY A 245 11.27 3.35 0.57
C GLY A 245 10.23 3.38 1.70
N GLY A 246 9.41 2.33 1.81
CA GLY A 246 8.43 2.17 2.90
C GLY A 246 9.09 2.16 4.28
N VAL A 247 10.10 1.32 4.45
CA VAL A 247 10.84 1.23 5.71
C VAL A 247 11.53 2.56 6.06
N LEU A 248 12.16 3.20 5.09
CA LEU A 248 12.81 4.51 5.31
C LEU A 248 11.81 5.57 5.75
N ILE A 249 10.67 5.70 5.06
CA ILE A 249 9.62 6.68 5.42
C ILE A 249 9.07 6.39 6.81
N GLY A 250 8.79 5.14 7.16
CA GLY A 250 8.31 4.79 8.50
C GLY A 250 9.31 5.11 9.60
N VAL A 251 10.59 4.83 9.38
CA VAL A 251 11.67 5.18 10.33
C VAL A 251 11.80 6.69 10.47
N ILE A 252 11.83 7.44 9.36
CA ILE A 252 11.90 8.91 9.36
C ILE A 252 10.70 9.49 10.12
N GLU A 253 9.50 8.99 9.88
CA GLU A 253 8.29 9.47 10.52
C GLU A 253 8.31 9.25 12.03
N ILE A 254 8.64 8.04 12.51
CA ILE A 254 8.68 7.74 13.94
C ILE A 254 9.80 8.53 14.64
N LEU A 255 10.98 8.62 14.03
CA LEU A 255 12.07 9.43 14.62
C LEU A 255 11.71 10.91 14.65
N SER A 256 11.08 11.44 13.61
CA SER A 256 10.60 12.83 13.58
C SER A 256 9.55 13.09 14.66
N ARG A 257 8.59 12.19 14.83
CA ARG A 257 7.58 12.29 15.89
C ARG A 257 8.18 12.28 17.31
N SER A 258 9.22 11.47 17.50
CA SER A 258 9.80 11.25 18.83
C SER A 258 10.84 12.29 19.23
N TYR A 259 11.58 12.85 18.27
CA TYR A 259 12.73 13.74 18.56
C TYR A 259 12.54 15.19 18.12
N ILE A 260 11.62 15.45 17.18
CA ILE A 260 11.40 16.81 16.67
C ILE A 260 9.99 17.28 17.07
N SER A 261 8.96 16.81 16.39
CA SER A 261 7.56 17.14 16.68
C SER A 261 6.62 16.18 15.96
N SER A 262 5.58 15.74 16.67
CA SER A 262 4.52 14.93 16.08
C SER A 262 3.76 15.69 14.96
N GLN A 263 3.62 17.01 15.09
CA GLN A 263 2.92 17.85 14.12
C GLN A 263 3.75 18.07 12.84
N MET A 264 5.09 18.08 12.96
CA MET A 264 6.00 18.29 11.82
C MET A 264 6.41 17.00 11.12
N ALA A 265 6.08 15.83 11.67
CA ALA A 265 6.54 14.55 11.13
C ALA A 265 6.11 14.36 9.65
N ASP A 266 4.89 14.73 9.32
CA ASP A 266 4.38 14.65 7.95
C ASP A 266 5.13 15.62 7.01
N ALA A 267 5.37 16.85 7.47
CA ALA A 267 6.14 17.83 6.70
C ALA A 267 7.57 17.34 6.42
N ILE A 268 8.21 16.70 7.41
CA ILE A 268 9.55 16.13 7.25
C ILE A 268 9.54 14.99 6.23
N VAL A 269 8.56 14.09 6.27
CA VAL A 269 8.41 13.00 5.30
C VAL A 269 8.28 13.54 3.89
N PHE A 270 7.45 14.57 3.67
CA PHE A 270 7.29 15.18 2.34
C PHE A 270 8.52 15.99 1.93
N ALA A 271 9.20 16.66 2.85
CA ALA A 271 10.46 17.35 2.57
C ALA A 271 11.56 16.38 2.10
N VAL A 272 11.68 15.21 2.74
CA VAL A 272 12.60 14.15 2.31
C VAL A 272 12.28 13.68 0.89
N LEU A 273 11.00 13.51 0.54
CA LEU A 273 10.62 13.18 -0.85
C LEU A 273 11.12 14.25 -1.82
N ILE A 274 10.87 15.53 -1.54
CA ILE A 274 11.29 16.65 -2.41
C ILE A 274 12.80 16.62 -2.60
N ILE A 275 13.56 16.50 -1.53
CA ILE A 275 15.02 16.43 -1.57
C ILE A 275 15.49 15.25 -2.43
N VAL A 276 14.93 14.06 -2.22
CA VAL A 276 15.31 12.87 -2.99
C VAL A 276 14.98 13.04 -4.47
N LEU A 277 13.82 13.60 -4.81
CA LEU A 277 13.46 13.83 -6.23
C LEU A 277 14.35 14.89 -6.90
N LEU A 278 14.80 15.89 -6.17
CA LEU A 278 15.75 16.89 -6.69
C LEU A 278 17.15 16.28 -6.95
N VAL A 279 17.60 15.38 -6.08
CA VAL A 279 18.93 14.74 -6.18
C VAL A 279 18.91 13.53 -7.12
N LYS A 280 17.86 12.70 -7.03
CA LYS A 280 17.71 11.45 -7.77
C LYS A 280 16.27 11.23 -8.21
N PRO A 281 15.82 11.84 -9.33
CA PRO A 281 14.43 11.81 -9.77
C PRO A 281 13.89 10.40 -10.07
N THR A 282 14.77 9.42 -10.29
CA THR A 282 14.37 8.01 -10.48
C THR A 282 14.11 7.26 -9.18
N GLY A 283 14.35 7.86 -8.01
CA GLY A 283 14.35 7.20 -6.72
C GLY A 283 15.61 6.34 -6.47
N ILE A 284 15.67 5.67 -5.30
CA ILE A 284 16.86 4.95 -4.83
C ILE A 284 17.24 3.78 -5.76
N LEU A 285 16.27 2.95 -6.14
CA LEU A 285 16.43 1.76 -6.98
C LEU A 285 15.68 1.84 -8.31
N GLY A 286 15.26 3.04 -8.74
CA GLY A 286 14.61 3.25 -10.02
C GLY A 286 15.54 3.05 -11.21
N LYS A 287 15.04 2.48 -12.29
CA LYS A 287 15.77 2.35 -13.57
C LYS A 287 15.78 3.69 -14.29
N LYS A 288 16.93 4.06 -14.87
CA LYS A 288 16.98 5.21 -15.79
C LYS A 288 16.12 4.89 -17.03
N TYR A 289 15.20 5.78 -17.35
CA TYR A 289 14.52 5.73 -18.64
C TYR A 289 15.54 6.08 -19.73
N ILE A 290 15.79 5.14 -20.63
CA ILE A 290 16.49 5.40 -21.87
C ILE A 290 15.39 5.59 -22.90
N GLU A 291 15.17 6.82 -23.39
CA GLU A 291 14.34 7.04 -24.56
C GLU A 291 14.93 6.24 -25.70
N LYS A 292 14.17 5.26 -26.17
CA LYS A 292 14.49 4.58 -27.42
C LYS A 292 14.08 5.54 -28.54
N VAL A 293 15.07 6.14 -29.18
CA VAL A 293 14.91 6.93 -30.40
C VAL A 293 14.45 5.99 -31.53
#